data_957e5cdee91dce3f9d4e05fcaab0bb5d
#
_entry.id   957e5cdee91dce3f9d4e05fcaab0bb5d
#
_cell.length_a   1.000
_cell.length_b   1.000
_cell.length_c   1.000
_cell.angle_alpha   90.00
_cell.angle_beta   90.00
_cell.angle_gamma   90.00
#
_symmetry.space_group_name_H-M   'P 1'
#
loop_
_entity.id
_entity.type
_entity.pdbx_description
1 polymer ?
#
loop_
_entity_poly.entity_id
_entity_poly.type
_entity_poly.pdbx_seq_one_letter_code
_entity_poly.pdbx_strand_id
1 'polypeptide(L)'
;LFRSLRGSMPDLKGFHTQEVELPGKKVFTLEHYNGRNYNTTVWSQYILFPQQSGKLEIPSITFEGTVAQRVASDDPFDAFFNGGSNYIEINKNIVTPKLVINVKDLPTGKPANFSGGVGEFTISSSINTQELKTNDAVTIKLIISGVGNLKLINTPEVDFPKDFEVYDQKIDNKFNLTREGLSGNKVIEYLAIPRLAGNFTIPHVEFSYFDLKSQTYKTLKTEPYTLKVEKGEGNADQVIADFTNKED
;
A
#
# COMPACT_ATOMS: atom_id res chain seq x y z
N LEU A 1 -17.42 19.53 27.94
CA LEU A 1 -16.31 19.78 27.00
C LEU A 1 -15.42 18.55 26.99
N PHE A 2 -15.09 18.03 25.79
CA PHE A 2 -14.21 16.87 25.62
C PHE A 2 -12.74 17.32 25.78
N ARG A 3 -11.96 16.67 26.65
CA ARG A 3 -10.56 17.06 26.93
C ARG A 3 -9.53 16.11 26.35
N SER A 4 -9.78 14.81 26.39
CA SER A 4 -8.87 13.82 25.83
C SER A 4 -9.62 12.59 25.35
N LEU A 5 -9.07 11.91 24.34
CA LEU A 5 -9.50 10.62 23.86
C LEU A 5 -8.28 9.77 23.61
N ARG A 6 -8.25 8.57 24.18
CA ARG A 6 -7.24 7.55 23.90
C ARG A 6 -7.93 6.30 23.41
N GLY A 7 -7.37 5.67 22.42
CA GLY A 7 -7.80 4.38 21.90
C GLY A 7 -6.60 3.68 21.29
N SER A 8 -6.57 2.36 21.37
CA SER A 8 -5.55 1.55 20.73
C SER A 8 -6.20 0.71 19.64
N MET A 9 -5.57 0.68 18.45
CA MET A 9 -6.01 -0.20 17.40
C MET A 9 -5.74 -1.65 17.78
N PRO A 10 -6.71 -2.56 17.66
CA PRO A 10 -6.51 -3.98 17.95
C PRO A 10 -5.68 -4.63 16.85
N ASP A 11 -5.14 -5.82 17.13
CA ASP A 11 -4.53 -6.66 16.11
C ASP A 11 -5.60 -7.14 15.10
N LEU A 12 -5.43 -6.75 13.83
CA LEU A 12 -6.35 -7.07 12.73
C LEU A 12 -5.89 -8.35 12.03
N LYS A 13 -6.04 -9.49 12.71
CA LYS A 13 -5.63 -10.79 12.18
C LYS A 13 -6.28 -11.12 10.84
N GLY A 14 -5.48 -11.59 9.89
CA GLY A 14 -5.91 -11.93 8.54
C GLY A 14 -6.01 -10.75 7.59
N PHE A 15 -5.62 -9.55 8.01
CA PHE A 15 -5.50 -8.37 7.15
C PHE A 15 -4.07 -7.84 7.10
N HIS A 16 -3.63 -7.42 5.92
CA HIS A 16 -2.56 -6.45 5.80
C HIS A 16 -3.17 -5.06 5.93
N THR A 17 -2.65 -4.25 6.85
CA THR A 17 -3.23 -2.94 7.18
C THR A 17 -2.32 -1.81 6.73
N GLN A 18 -2.91 -0.74 6.22
CA GLN A 18 -2.21 0.51 5.92
C GLN A 18 -2.99 1.67 6.52
N GLU A 19 -2.32 2.45 7.36
CA GLU A 19 -2.90 3.65 7.95
C GLU A 19 -2.88 4.79 6.93
N VAL A 20 -4.04 5.45 6.75
CA VAL A 20 -4.16 6.65 5.93
C VAL A 20 -3.71 7.83 6.76
N GLU A 21 -2.73 8.58 6.27
CA GLU A 21 -2.27 9.78 6.93
C GLU A 21 -3.39 10.83 7.00
N LEU A 22 -3.70 11.26 8.20
CA LEU A 22 -4.72 12.27 8.45
C LEU A 22 -4.07 13.62 8.75
N PRO A 23 -4.75 14.75 8.42
CA PRO A 23 -4.24 16.07 8.77
C PRO A 23 -3.93 16.19 10.25
N GLY A 24 -2.79 16.76 10.62
CA GLY A 24 -2.35 16.89 12.02
C GLY A 24 -3.34 17.67 12.89
N LYS A 25 -4.08 18.63 12.29
CA LYS A 25 -5.16 19.34 12.97
C LYS A 25 -6.49 18.64 12.70
N LYS A 26 -7.14 18.16 13.76
CA LYS A 26 -8.47 17.56 13.66
C LYS A 26 -9.51 18.59 13.26
N VAL A 27 -10.27 18.30 12.21
CA VAL A 27 -11.40 19.10 11.75
C VAL A 27 -12.68 18.44 12.26
N PHE A 28 -13.53 19.23 12.91
CA PHE A 28 -14.83 18.77 13.39
C PHE A 28 -15.92 19.18 12.41
N THR A 29 -16.79 18.23 12.09
CA THR A 29 -17.98 18.43 11.27
C THR A 29 -19.24 18.20 12.11
N LEU A 30 -20.29 18.96 11.85
CA LEU A 30 -21.58 18.78 12.53
C LEU A 30 -22.37 17.72 11.78
N GLU A 31 -22.67 16.61 12.46
CA GLU A 31 -23.48 15.52 11.91
C GLU A 31 -24.75 15.30 12.72
N HIS A 32 -25.84 14.96 12.04
CA HIS A 32 -27.11 14.65 12.65
C HIS A 32 -27.30 13.13 12.73
N TYR A 33 -27.48 12.61 13.96
CA TYR A 33 -27.68 11.19 14.20
C TYR A 33 -28.74 10.96 15.29
N ASN A 34 -29.75 10.13 15.00
CA ASN A 34 -30.86 9.80 15.92
C ASN A 34 -31.52 11.03 16.58
N GLY A 35 -31.84 12.05 15.76
CA GLY A 35 -32.52 13.26 16.25
C GLY A 35 -31.63 14.25 17.03
N ARG A 36 -30.30 14.05 17.06
CA ARG A 36 -29.36 14.92 17.76
C ARG A 36 -28.20 15.33 16.86
N ASN A 37 -27.64 16.49 17.11
CA ASN A 37 -26.45 16.99 16.44
C ASN A 37 -25.20 16.65 17.24
N TYR A 38 -24.16 16.18 16.54
CA TYR A 38 -22.87 15.82 17.10
C TYR A 38 -21.74 16.48 16.32
N ASN A 39 -20.74 16.97 17.04
CA ASN A 39 -19.47 17.34 16.41
C ASN A 39 -18.62 16.07 16.27
N THR A 40 -18.37 15.66 15.05
CA THR A 40 -17.61 14.44 14.71
C THR A 40 -16.27 14.78 14.10
N THR A 41 -15.30 13.90 14.25
CA THR A 41 -14.01 13.97 13.56
C THR A 41 -13.50 12.57 13.27
N VAL A 42 -12.72 12.41 12.20
CA VAL A 42 -12.01 11.16 11.93
C VAL A 42 -10.85 11.06 12.91
N TRP A 43 -10.85 10.01 13.71
CA TRP A 43 -9.79 9.73 14.69
C TRP A 43 -8.60 9.03 14.04
N SER A 44 -8.85 7.93 13.31
CA SER A 44 -7.89 7.23 12.48
C SER A 44 -8.59 6.51 11.34
N GLN A 45 -7.87 6.20 10.27
CA GLN A 45 -8.42 5.53 9.10
C GLN A 45 -7.41 4.53 8.56
N TYR A 46 -7.89 3.32 8.21
CA TYR A 46 -7.08 2.24 7.68
C TYR A 46 -7.69 1.66 6.42
N ILE A 47 -6.84 1.29 5.48
CA ILE A 47 -7.20 0.42 4.36
C ILE A 47 -6.77 -0.99 4.72
N LEU A 48 -7.69 -1.93 4.61
CA LEU A 48 -7.51 -3.33 4.99
C LEU A 48 -7.50 -4.19 3.73
N PHE A 49 -6.43 -4.97 3.56
CA PHE A 49 -6.30 -5.94 2.49
C PHE A 49 -6.39 -7.34 3.08
N PRO A 50 -7.50 -8.09 2.84
CA PRO A 50 -7.64 -9.44 3.33
C PRO A 50 -6.54 -10.36 2.78
N GLN A 51 -5.95 -11.19 3.65
CA GLN A 51 -4.89 -12.15 3.28
C GLN A 51 -5.41 -13.59 3.17
N GLN A 52 -6.63 -13.80 3.58
CA GLN A 52 -7.30 -15.12 3.55
C GLN A 52 -8.80 -14.94 3.35
N SER A 53 -9.45 -15.95 2.84
CA SER A 53 -10.91 -16.02 2.69
C SER A 53 -11.60 -16.44 4.00
N GLY A 54 -12.92 -16.34 4.01
CA GLY A 54 -13.74 -16.74 5.14
C GLY A 54 -14.17 -15.52 6.00
N LYS A 55 -14.50 -15.80 7.25
CA LYS A 55 -14.95 -14.78 8.20
C LYS A 55 -13.75 -14.17 8.93
N LEU A 56 -13.46 -12.93 8.65
CA LEU A 56 -12.44 -12.14 9.35
C LEU A 56 -13.12 -11.18 10.31
N GLU A 57 -12.60 -11.07 11.53
CA GLU A 57 -13.16 -10.21 12.56
C GLU A 57 -12.31 -8.95 12.74
N ILE A 58 -12.96 -7.81 12.78
CA ILE A 58 -12.40 -6.55 13.30
C ILE A 58 -12.86 -6.45 14.74
N PRO A 59 -11.96 -6.61 15.72
CA PRO A 59 -12.33 -6.63 17.14
C PRO A 59 -12.86 -5.28 17.61
N SER A 60 -13.53 -5.30 18.76
CA SER A 60 -13.96 -4.07 19.43
C SER A 60 -12.77 -3.21 19.84
N ILE A 61 -12.91 -1.90 19.68
CA ILE A 61 -11.96 -0.90 20.14
C ILE A 61 -12.53 -0.23 21.40
N THR A 62 -11.73 -0.16 22.46
CA THR A 62 -12.08 0.60 23.65
C THR A 62 -11.45 1.97 23.58
N PHE A 63 -12.28 3.00 23.66
CA PHE A 63 -11.85 4.38 23.79
C PHE A 63 -12.03 4.86 25.21
N GLU A 64 -10.98 5.43 25.80
CA GLU A 64 -11.01 6.10 27.08
C GLU A 64 -11.02 7.59 26.86
N GLY A 65 -12.01 8.28 27.38
CA GLY A 65 -12.18 9.71 27.20
C GLY A 65 -12.41 10.44 28.50
N THR A 66 -11.83 11.63 28.65
CA THR A 66 -12.10 12.54 29.75
C THR A 66 -13.02 13.65 29.28
N VAL A 67 -14.15 13.80 29.94
CA VAL A 67 -15.18 14.80 29.64
C VAL A 67 -15.31 15.75 30.81
N ALA A 68 -15.22 17.04 30.54
CA ALA A 68 -15.55 18.05 31.54
C ALA A 68 -17.09 18.24 31.59
N GLN A 69 -17.69 17.83 32.67
CA GLN A 69 -19.11 18.02 32.95
C GLN A 69 -19.36 19.23 33.84
N ARG A 70 -20.28 20.08 33.44
CA ARG A 70 -20.69 21.20 34.27
C ARG A 70 -21.56 20.68 35.38
N VAL A 71 -21.24 21.04 36.62
CA VAL A 71 -22.01 20.72 37.84
C VAL A 71 -22.38 22.00 38.50
N ALA A 72 -23.63 22.10 38.97
CA ALA A 72 -24.04 23.25 39.74
C ALA A 72 -23.21 23.30 41.04
N SER A 73 -22.71 24.47 41.39
CA SER A 73 -22.02 24.68 42.67
C SER A 73 -23.04 25.13 43.70
N ASP A 74 -23.07 24.47 44.84
CA ASP A 74 -23.88 24.87 46.00
C ASP A 74 -23.21 25.96 46.84
N ASP A 75 -21.99 26.42 46.44
CA ASP A 75 -21.28 27.47 47.13
C ASP A 75 -21.78 28.85 46.64
N PRO A 76 -22.30 29.70 47.53
CA PRO A 76 -22.76 31.05 47.18
C PRO A 76 -21.67 31.95 46.59
N PHE A 77 -20.40 31.71 46.93
CA PHE A 77 -19.25 32.43 46.43
C PHE A 77 -18.96 32.09 44.96
N ASP A 78 -19.05 30.82 44.62
CA ASP A 78 -18.91 30.36 43.20
C ASP A 78 -20.07 30.85 42.34
N ALA A 79 -21.28 30.98 42.89
CA ALA A 79 -22.43 31.53 42.23
C ALA A 79 -22.22 32.98 41.81
N PHE A 80 -21.51 33.75 42.63
CA PHE A 80 -21.25 35.19 42.41
C PHE A 80 -20.05 35.43 41.46
N PHE A 81 -18.97 34.67 41.61
CA PHE A 81 -17.72 34.94 40.84
C PHE A 81 -17.55 34.07 39.59
N ASN A 82 -18.10 32.83 39.54
CA ASN A 82 -17.94 31.85 38.47
C ASN A 82 -19.26 31.46 37.80
N GLY A 83 -20.33 32.22 38.00
CA GLY A 83 -21.64 31.92 37.42
C GLY A 83 -22.28 30.64 37.95
N GLY A 84 -21.94 30.22 39.16
CA GLY A 84 -22.60 29.13 39.91
C GLY A 84 -22.36 27.72 39.33
N SER A 85 -21.25 27.49 38.63
CA SER A 85 -20.98 26.17 38.07
C SER A 85 -19.50 25.83 38.08
N ASN A 86 -19.22 24.64 38.56
CA ASN A 86 -17.90 24.01 38.51
C ASN A 86 -17.84 22.96 37.39
N TYR A 87 -16.64 22.69 36.88
CA TYR A 87 -16.39 21.60 35.97
C TYR A 87 -15.70 20.46 36.68
N ILE A 88 -16.29 19.27 36.63
CA ILE A 88 -15.66 18.04 37.09
C ILE A 88 -15.22 17.22 35.86
N GLU A 89 -14.09 16.56 36.01
CA GLU A 89 -13.59 15.65 34.99
C GLU A 89 -14.13 14.26 35.24
N ILE A 90 -14.80 13.68 34.27
CA ILE A 90 -15.35 12.33 34.30
C ILE A 90 -14.67 11.50 33.23
N ASN A 91 -14.09 10.38 33.61
CA ASN A 91 -13.57 9.39 32.69
C ASN A 91 -14.72 8.51 32.18
N LYS A 92 -14.79 8.34 30.86
CA LYS A 92 -15.77 7.49 30.19
C LYS A 92 -15.09 6.54 29.24
N ASN A 93 -15.48 5.27 29.28
CA ASN A 93 -15.06 4.26 28.33
C ASN A 93 -16.17 4.01 27.32
N ILE A 94 -15.81 4.00 26.04
CA ILE A 94 -16.70 3.68 24.93
C ILE A 94 -16.09 2.50 24.19
N VAL A 95 -16.89 1.45 24.00
CA VAL A 95 -16.48 0.25 23.29
C VAL A 95 -17.25 0.18 21.98
N THR A 96 -16.52 0.07 20.85
CA THR A 96 -17.15 -0.14 19.57
C THR A 96 -17.66 -1.58 19.44
N PRO A 97 -18.73 -1.83 18.67
CA PRO A 97 -19.09 -3.20 18.34
C PRO A 97 -17.97 -3.83 17.48
N LYS A 98 -17.81 -5.16 17.59
CA LYS A 98 -17.01 -5.91 16.67
C LYS A 98 -17.69 -6.01 15.30
N LEU A 99 -16.90 -6.10 14.23
CA LEU A 99 -17.39 -6.27 12.88
C LEU A 99 -16.88 -7.58 12.29
N VAL A 100 -17.69 -8.24 11.46
CA VAL A 100 -17.30 -9.45 10.75
C VAL A 100 -17.35 -9.17 9.25
N ILE A 101 -16.22 -9.38 8.59
CA ILE A 101 -16.08 -9.25 7.14
C ILE A 101 -16.06 -10.65 6.53
N ASN A 102 -16.98 -10.92 5.60
CA ASN A 102 -16.99 -12.16 4.84
C ASN A 102 -16.16 -11.98 3.57
N VAL A 103 -14.96 -12.54 3.56
CA VAL A 103 -14.04 -12.50 2.41
C VAL A 103 -14.31 -13.69 1.52
N LYS A 104 -14.62 -13.44 0.26
CA LYS A 104 -14.86 -14.48 -0.74
C LYS A 104 -13.54 -15.05 -1.23
N ASP A 105 -13.52 -16.34 -1.55
CA ASP A 105 -12.44 -16.96 -2.28
C ASP A 105 -12.30 -16.34 -3.68
N LEU A 106 -11.08 -16.27 -4.18
CA LEU A 106 -10.86 -16.01 -5.59
C LEU A 106 -11.37 -17.21 -6.42
N PRO A 107 -11.96 -16.97 -7.61
CA PRO A 107 -12.51 -18.04 -8.42
C PRO A 107 -11.45 -19.10 -8.80
N THR A 108 -11.91 -20.27 -9.21
CA THR A 108 -11.06 -21.31 -9.81
C THR A 108 -10.46 -20.83 -11.14
N GLY A 109 -9.38 -21.48 -11.58
CA GLY A 109 -8.69 -21.11 -12.82
C GLY A 109 -7.59 -20.06 -12.64
N LYS A 110 -7.06 -19.92 -11.41
CA LYS A 110 -5.91 -19.06 -11.11
C LYS A 110 -4.70 -19.45 -11.98
N PRO A 111 -4.11 -18.52 -12.77
CA PRO A 111 -2.90 -18.78 -13.55
C PRO A 111 -1.72 -19.20 -12.67
N ALA A 112 -0.81 -20.03 -13.21
CA ALA A 112 0.38 -20.49 -12.48
C ALA A 112 1.30 -19.31 -12.05
N ASN A 113 1.38 -18.26 -12.88
CA ASN A 113 2.14 -17.04 -12.66
C ASN A 113 1.31 -15.92 -11.99
N PHE A 114 0.27 -16.29 -11.24
CA PHE A 114 -0.55 -15.30 -10.52
C PHE A 114 0.27 -14.51 -9.51
N SER A 115 0.32 -13.20 -9.69
CA SER A 115 1.13 -12.29 -8.88
C SER A 115 0.59 -11.98 -7.48
N GLY A 116 -0.62 -12.46 -7.15
CA GLY A 116 -1.34 -12.02 -5.93
C GLY A 116 -2.04 -10.68 -6.10
N GLY A 117 -1.94 -10.05 -7.27
CA GLY A 117 -2.59 -8.77 -7.56
C GLY A 117 -4.11 -8.91 -7.63
N VAL A 118 -4.82 -8.05 -6.91
CA VAL A 118 -6.29 -7.90 -6.93
C VAL A 118 -6.61 -6.43 -7.10
N GLY A 119 -7.24 -6.06 -8.22
CA GLY A 119 -7.49 -4.67 -8.55
C GLY A 119 -7.63 -4.42 -10.04
N GLU A 120 -7.31 -3.22 -10.48
CA GLU A 120 -7.23 -2.82 -11.89
C GLU A 120 -5.81 -2.35 -12.18
N PHE A 121 -5.10 -3.05 -13.08
CA PHE A 121 -3.68 -2.79 -13.32
C PHE A 121 -3.35 -2.69 -14.81
N THR A 122 -2.24 -2.01 -15.08
CA THR A 122 -1.55 -1.97 -16.36
C THR A 122 -0.08 -2.30 -16.13
N ILE A 123 0.59 -2.76 -17.20
CA ILE A 123 2.03 -3.03 -17.20
C ILE A 123 2.69 -2.33 -18.37
N SER A 124 3.87 -1.80 -18.16
CA SER A 124 4.75 -1.28 -19.21
C SER A 124 6.20 -1.60 -18.88
N SER A 125 7.02 -1.71 -19.91
CA SER A 125 8.47 -1.88 -19.73
C SER A 125 9.24 -0.96 -20.66
N SER A 126 10.49 -0.71 -20.29
CA SER A 126 11.47 -0.02 -21.10
C SER A 126 12.86 -0.60 -20.89
N ILE A 127 13.72 -0.48 -21.86
CA ILE A 127 15.12 -0.91 -21.81
C ILE A 127 16.02 0.29 -22.09
N ASN A 128 17.18 0.35 -21.45
CA ASN A 128 18.12 1.46 -21.61
C ASN A 128 18.82 1.45 -22.98
N THR A 129 19.15 0.25 -23.51
CA THR A 129 19.77 0.09 -24.81
C THR A 129 19.50 -1.30 -25.37
N GLN A 130 19.50 -1.42 -26.69
CA GLN A 130 19.42 -2.70 -27.42
C GLN A 130 20.71 -3.05 -28.16
N GLU A 131 21.64 -2.10 -28.25
CA GLU A 131 22.99 -2.30 -28.82
C GLU A 131 24.02 -2.03 -27.72
N LEU A 132 24.84 -3.01 -27.40
CA LEU A 132 25.83 -2.95 -26.32
C LEU A 132 27.03 -3.86 -26.64
N LYS A 133 28.08 -3.73 -25.83
CA LYS A 133 29.24 -4.60 -25.88
C LYS A 133 29.20 -5.61 -24.75
N THR A 134 30.01 -6.66 -24.87
CA THR A 134 30.25 -7.56 -23.74
C THR A 134 30.74 -6.75 -22.52
N ASN A 135 30.23 -7.07 -21.33
CA ASN A 135 30.46 -6.38 -20.06
C ASN A 135 29.86 -4.96 -19.97
N ASP A 136 28.98 -4.54 -20.88
CA ASP A 136 28.10 -3.38 -20.64
C ASP A 136 26.85 -3.80 -19.86
N ALA A 137 26.30 -2.89 -19.08
CA ALA A 137 25.09 -3.14 -18.33
C ALA A 137 23.82 -2.85 -19.17
N VAL A 138 22.89 -3.80 -19.15
CA VAL A 138 21.54 -3.59 -19.63
C VAL A 138 20.56 -3.50 -18.47
N THR A 139 19.69 -2.51 -18.49
CA THR A 139 18.67 -2.31 -17.45
C THR A 139 17.28 -2.36 -18.08
N ILE A 140 16.42 -3.24 -17.55
CA ILE A 140 15.00 -3.27 -17.89
C ILE A 140 14.24 -2.65 -16.71
N LYS A 141 13.42 -1.66 -17.03
CA LYS A 141 12.50 -1.03 -16.08
C LYS A 141 11.09 -1.50 -16.38
N LEU A 142 10.48 -2.17 -15.41
CA LEU A 142 9.10 -2.62 -15.44
C LEU A 142 8.25 -1.74 -14.52
N ILE A 143 7.10 -1.30 -15.01
CA ILE A 143 6.19 -0.46 -14.23
C ILE A 143 4.82 -1.13 -14.19
N ILE A 144 4.34 -1.46 -12.99
CA ILE A 144 2.98 -1.91 -12.73
C ILE A 144 2.23 -0.73 -12.13
N SER A 145 1.19 -0.24 -12.83
CA SER A 145 0.40 0.92 -12.42
C SER A 145 -1.04 0.51 -12.19
N GLY A 146 -1.72 1.14 -11.23
CA GLY A 146 -3.14 0.89 -11.06
C GLY A 146 -3.68 1.18 -9.67
N VAL A 147 -4.82 0.56 -9.37
CA VAL A 147 -5.56 0.65 -8.10
C VAL A 147 -5.81 -0.75 -7.58
N GLY A 148 -5.46 -1.01 -6.33
CA GLY A 148 -5.64 -2.31 -5.70
C GLY A 148 -4.58 -2.59 -4.64
N ASN A 149 -4.23 -3.86 -4.46
CA ASN A 149 -3.25 -4.30 -3.46
C ASN A 149 -1.78 -4.21 -3.94
N LEU A 150 -1.40 -3.12 -4.63
CA LEU A 150 -0.09 -2.91 -5.28
C LEU A 150 1.12 -3.29 -4.41
N LYS A 151 1.03 -3.03 -3.10
CA LYS A 151 2.12 -3.34 -2.16
C LYS A 151 2.34 -4.84 -1.97
N LEU A 152 1.30 -5.64 -2.18
CA LEU A 152 1.29 -7.09 -1.95
C LEU A 152 1.55 -7.91 -3.23
N ILE A 153 1.72 -7.25 -4.37
CA ILE A 153 1.98 -7.91 -5.65
C ILE A 153 3.39 -8.48 -5.64
N ASN A 154 3.50 -9.79 -5.94
CA ASN A 154 4.76 -10.44 -6.22
C ASN A 154 5.39 -9.86 -7.50
N THR A 155 6.68 -9.62 -7.45
CA THR A 155 7.45 -9.08 -8.57
C THR A 155 7.51 -10.11 -9.71
N PRO A 156 7.09 -9.75 -10.95
CA PRO A 156 7.29 -10.62 -12.10
C PRO A 156 8.77 -10.88 -12.35
N GLU A 157 9.09 -12.06 -12.84
CA GLU A 157 10.45 -12.41 -13.21
C GLU A 157 10.73 -12.01 -14.67
N VAL A 158 11.98 -11.62 -14.96
CA VAL A 158 12.50 -11.40 -16.31
C VAL A 158 13.40 -12.58 -16.66
N ASP A 159 13.08 -13.28 -17.71
CA ASP A 159 13.86 -14.44 -18.17
C ASP A 159 15.04 -13.95 -19.05
N PHE A 160 16.16 -13.68 -18.40
CA PHE A 160 17.39 -13.30 -19.09
C PHE A 160 18.07 -14.54 -19.70
N PRO A 161 18.75 -14.39 -20.88
CA PRO A 161 19.56 -15.46 -21.45
C PRO A 161 20.65 -15.93 -20.47
N LYS A 162 21.01 -17.22 -20.53
CA LYS A 162 21.96 -17.86 -19.60
C LYS A 162 23.35 -17.22 -19.57
N ASP A 163 23.73 -16.55 -20.66
CA ASP A 163 25.02 -15.89 -20.80
C ASP A 163 25.05 -14.48 -20.18
N PHE A 164 23.98 -14.12 -19.46
CA PHE A 164 23.87 -12.87 -18.74
C PHE A 164 24.08 -13.11 -17.25
N GLU A 165 24.91 -12.27 -16.65
CA GLU A 165 24.99 -12.16 -15.20
C GLU A 165 23.88 -11.22 -14.72
N VAL A 166 22.98 -11.73 -13.87
CA VAL A 166 21.78 -11.02 -13.43
C VAL A 166 21.95 -10.62 -11.96
N TYR A 167 21.59 -9.39 -11.64
CA TYR A 167 21.65 -8.81 -10.30
C TYR A 167 20.26 -8.75 -9.68
N ASP A 168 20.21 -8.64 -8.34
CA ASP A 168 18.96 -8.47 -7.62
C ASP A 168 18.20 -7.22 -8.09
N GLN A 169 16.89 -7.36 -8.30
CA GLN A 169 16.07 -6.27 -8.77
C GLN A 169 15.90 -5.18 -7.71
N LYS A 170 15.80 -3.94 -8.15
CA LYS A 170 15.39 -2.80 -7.32
C LYS A 170 13.91 -2.52 -7.46
N ILE A 171 13.28 -2.21 -6.32
CA ILE A 171 11.86 -1.89 -6.27
C ILE A 171 11.70 -0.49 -5.69
N ASP A 172 11.09 0.41 -6.46
CA ASP A 172 10.67 1.74 -6.02
C ASP A 172 9.14 1.82 -6.08
N ASN A 173 8.52 2.03 -4.91
CA ASN A 173 7.08 2.08 -4.76
C ASN A 173 6.62 3.54 -4.66
N LYS A 174 5.90 4.01 -5.69
CA LYS A 174 5.30 5.35 -5.72
C LYS A 174 3.80 5.23 -5.52
N PHE A 175 3.40 5.03 -4.28
CA PHE A 175 2.01 4.80 -3.92
C PHE A 175 1.36 6.04 -3.31
N ASN A 176 0.07 6.20 -3.62
CA ASN A 176 -0.81 7.17 -3.02
C ASN A 176 -1.93 6.42 -2.28
N LEU A 177 -1.97 6.56 -0.96
CA LEU A 177 -2.98 5.95 -0.10
C LEU A 177 -4.03 7.00 0.25
N THR A 178 -5.25 6.78 -0.22
CA THR A 178 -6.39 7.66 0.02
C THR A 178 -7.54 6.91 0.68
N ARG A 179 -8.63 7.62 0.95
CA ARG A 179 -9.87 7.02 1.46
C ARG A 179 -10.49 6.00 0.50
N GLU A 180 -10.23 6.16 -0.79
CA GLU A 180 -10.73 5.30 -1.86
C GLU A 180 -9.88 4.03 -2.07
N GLY A 181 -8.67 3.97 -1.50
CA GLY A 181 -7.77 2.84 -1.60
C GLY A 181 -6.33 3.21 -1.90
N LEU A 182 -5.56 2.20 -2.29
CA LEU A 182 -4.16 2.32 -2.68
C LEU A 182 -4.06 2.38 -4.21
N SER A 183 -3.45 3.43 -4.73
CA SER A 183 -3.15 3.62 -6.16
C SER A 183 -1.69 3.99 -6.36
N GLY A 184 -1.21 3.92 -7.59
CA GLY A 184 0.13 4.37 -7.95
C GLY A 184 0.90 3.40 -8.82
N ASN A 185 2.24 3.42 -8.67
CA ASN A 185 3.16 2.67 -9.48
C ASN A 185 4.12 1.85 -8.61
N LYS A 186 4.29 0.57 -8.98
CA LYS A 186 5.39 -0.27 -8.53
C LYS A 186 6.40 -0.32 -9.65
N VAL A 187 7.55 0.31 -9.45
CA VAL A 187 8.65 0.37 -10.43
C VAL A 187 9.69 -0.66 -10.03
N ILE A 188 10.05 -1.53 -10.97
CA ILE A 188 11.01 -2.61 -10.77
C ILE A 188 12.11 -2.44 -11.82
N GLU A 189 13.36 -2.37 -11.38
CA GLU A 189 14.52 -2.27 -12.25
C GLU A 189 15.34 -3.57 -12.14
N TYR A 190 15.61 -4.19 -13.29
CA TYR A 190 16.40 -5.39 -13.44
C TYR A 190 17.70 -5.02 -14.14
N LEU A 191 18.82 -5.39 -13.57
CA LEU A 191 20.14 -5.19 -14.14
C LEU A 191 20.74 -6.52 -14.57
N ALA A 192 21.26 -6.57 -15.79
CA ALA A 192 21.96 -7.73 -16.30
C ALA A 192 23.16 -7.32 -17.15
N ILE A 193 24.17 -8.20 -17.24
CA ILE A 193 25.41 -7.96 -17.97
C ILE A 193 25.68 -9.14 -18.91
N PRO A 194 25.64 -8.97 -20.25
CA PRO A 194 26.03 -10.00 -21.19
C PRO A 194 27.53 -10.29 -21.11
N ARG A 195 27.89 -11.55 -20.97
CA ARG A 195 29.27 -11.99 -20.94
C ARG A 195 29.78 -12.51 -22.29
N LEU A 196 28.89 -12.79 -23.23
CA LEU A 196 29.19 -13.24 -24.58
C LEU A 196 28.61 -12.29 -25.64
N ALA A 197 29.31 -12.18 -26.77
CA ALA A 197 28.80 -11.46 -27.93
C ALA A 197 27.78 -12.32 -28.69
N GLY A 198 26.74 -11.70 -29.27
CA GLY A 198 25.69 -12.39 -29.99
C GLY A 198 24.41 -11.56 -30.12
N ASN A 199 23.41 -12.18 -30.73
CA ASN A 199 22.06 -11.65 -30.72
C ASN A 199 21.24 -12.43 -29.70
N PHE A 200 20.63 -11.71 -28.77
CA PHE A 200 19.88 -12.29 -27.68
C PHE A 200 18.44 -11.74 -27.70
N THR A 201 17.51 -12.55 -27.22
CA THR A 201 16.12 -12.12 -27.04
C THR A 201 15.76 -12.27 -25.57
N ILE A 202 15.29 -11.18 -24.98
CA ILE A 202 14.63 -11.20 -23.67
C ILE A 202 13.13 -11.29 -23.97
N PRO A 203 12.45 -12.37 -23.53
CA PRO A 203 11.04 -12.58 -23.85
C PRO A 203 10.16 -11.55 -23.15
N HIS A 204 8.89 -11.50 -23.53
CA HIS A 204 7.90 -10.68 -22.86
C HIS A 204 7.78 -11.09 -21.39
N VAL A 205 7.56 -10.10 -20.52
CA VAL A 205 7.25 -10.31 -19.12
C VAL A 205 5.73 -10.45 -18.96
N GLU A 206 5.28 -11.46 -18.24
CA GLU A 206 3.87 -11.69 -17.96
C GLU A 206 3.51 -11.23 -16.55
N PHE A 207 2.37 -10.57 -16.42
CA PHE A 207 1.79 -10.16 -15.17
C PHE A 207 0.33 -10.60 -15.08
N SER A 208 0.05 -11.58 -14.23
CA SER A 208 -1.30 -12.12 -14.04
C SER A 208 -1.89 -11.64 -12.74
N TYR A 209 -3.12 -11.14 -12.78
CA TYR A 209 -3.82 -10.58 -11.64
C TYR A 209 -5.33 -10.88 -11.73
N PHE A 210 -6.06 -10.67 -10.63
CA PHE A 210 -7.51 -10.76 -10.60
C PHE A 210 -8.12 -9.37 -10.76
N ASP A 211 -8.87 -9.17 -11.84
CA ASP A 211 -9.55 -7.91 -12.14
C ASP A 211 -10.92 -7.87 -11.45
N LEU A 212 -11.09 -6.93 -10.53
CA LEU A 212 -12.31 -6.77 -9.75
C LEU A 212 -13.52 -6.34 -10.58
N LYS A 213 -13.28 -5.61 -11.66
CA LYS A 213 -14.36 -5.10 -12.51
C LYS A 213 -14.97 -6.19 -13.36
N SER A 214 -14.15 -7.01 -14.01
CA SER A 214 -14.62 -8.15 -14.81
C SER A 214 -14.82 -9.42 -13.98
N GLN A 215 -14.32 -9.47 -12.75
CA GLN A 215 -14.30 -10.65 -11.87
C GLN A 215 -13.61 -11.88 -12.52
N THR A 216 -12.55 -11.62 -13.28
CA THR A 216 -11.77 -12.64 -13.99
C THR A 216 -10.28 -12.43 -13.78
N TYR A 217 -9.51 -13.50 -13.99
CA TYR A 217 -8.06 -13.38 -14.09
C TYR A 217 -7.68 -12.76 -15.44
N LYS A 218 -6.75 -11.82 -15.41
CA LYS A 218 -6.14 -11.21 -16.60
C LYS A 218 -4.64 -11.42 -16.58
N THR A 219 -4.07 -11.65 -17.75
CA THR A 219 -2.62 -11.69 -17.97
C THR A 219 -2.24 -10.60 -18.94
N LEU A 220 -1.44 -9.65 -18.47
CA LEU A 220 -0.84 -8.61 -19.27
C LEU A 220 0.57 -9.03 -19.68
N LYS A 221 1.03 -8.57 -20.81
CA LYS A 221 2.35 -8.89 -21.37
C LYS A 221 3.05 -7.61 -21.83
N THR A 222 4.35 -7.54 -21.64
CA THR A 222 5.20 -6.52 -22.25
C THR A 222 5.62 -6.94 -23.65
N GLU A 223 6.24 -6.03 -24.39
CA GLU A 223 6.94 -6.43 -25.62
C GLU A 223 8.26 -7.12 -25.29
N PRO A 224 8.73 -8.08 -26.11
CA PRO A 224 10.05 -8.67 -26.01
C PRO A 224 11.13 -7.69 -26.48
N TYR A 225 12.38 -7.89 -26.02
CA TYR A 225 13.52 -7.10 -26.44
C TYR A 225 14.54 -7.96 -27.20
N THR A 226 15.03 -7.46 -28.33
CA THR A 226 16.15 -8.07 -29.07
C THR A 226 17.40 -7.22 -28.79
N LEU A 227 18.46 -7.87 -28.33
CA LEU A 227 19.75 -7.25 -28.02
C LEU A 227 20.82 -7.70 -29.02
N LYS A 228 21.58 -6.74 -29.52
CA LYS A 228 22.80 -6.98 -30.31
C LYS A 228 23.99 -6.69 -29.37
N VAL A 229 24.73 -7.73 -29.02
CA VAL A 229 25.92 -7.62 -28.18
C VAL A 229 27.16 -7.81 -29.05
N GLU A 230 27.97 -6.78 -29.17
CA GLU A 230 29.24 -6.83 -29.89
C GLU A 230 30.36 -7.21 -28.92
N LYS A 231 31.44 -7.80 -29.49
CA LYS A 231 32.64 -8.07 -28.69
C LYS A 231 33.36 -6.75 -28.38
N GLY A 232 33.70 -6.53 -27.12
CA GLY A 232 34.40 -5.33 -26.67
C GLY A 232 34.70 -5.38 -25.18
N GLU A 233 35.37 -4.33 -24.71
CA GLU A 233 35.59 -4.10 -23.29
C GLU A 233 34.55 -3.07 -22.82
N GLY A 234 33.41 -3.55 -22.35
CA GLY A 234 32.41 -2.70 -21.69
C GLY A 234 32.83 -2.36 -20.25
N ASN A 235 32.23 -1.35 -19.68
CA ASN A 235 32.52 -0.90 -18.31
C ASN A 235 31.23 -0.86 -17.49
N ALA A 236 30.81 -2.01 -16.97
CA ALA A 236 29.64 -2.14 -16.11
C ALA A 236 29.90 -1.79 -14.64
N ASP A 237 31.16 -1.72 -14.20
CA ASP A 237 31.49 -1.64 -12.78
C ASP A 237 30.88 -0.42 -12.10
N GLN A 238 30.90 0.74 -12.74
CA GLN A 238 30.30 1.96 -12.21
C GLN A 238 28.77 1.85 -12.15
N VAL A 239 28.16 1.28 -13.19
CA VAL A 239 26.71 1.08 -13.25
C VAL A 239 26.25 0.11 -12.17
N ILE A 240 27.01 -0.95 -11.93
CA ILE A 240 26.77 -1.91 -10.85
C ILE A 240 26.84 -1.20 -9.49
N ALA A 241 27.89 -0.42 -9.25
CA ALA A 241 28.06 0.32 -8.01
C ALA A 241 26.90 1.31 -7.77
N ASP A 242 26.51 2.07 -8.79
CA ASP A 242 25.38 3.00 -8.71
C ASP A 242 24.05 2.27 -8.52
N PHE A 243 23.91 1.09 -9.13
CA PHE A 243 22.71 0.27 -8.99
C PHE A 243 22.61 -0.36 -7.61
N THR A 244 23.69 -0.86 -7.03
CA THR A 244 23.71 -1.54 -5.73
C THR A 244 23.75 -0.60 -4.54
N ASN A 245 24.31 0.63 -4.68
CA ASN A 245 24.51 1.60 -3.60
C ASN A 245 23.41 2.66 -3.46
N LYS A 246 22.42 2.69 -4.35
CA LYS A 246 21.23 3.53 -4.11
C LYS A 246 20.45 2.89 -2.96
N GLU A 247 20.67 3.39 -1.76
CA GLU A 247 19.79 3.13 -0.62
C GLU A 247 18.40 3.77 -0.90
N ASP A 248 17.35 3.06 -0.47
CA ASP A 248 15.95 3.47 -0.54
C ASP A 248 15.64 4.75 0.27
#